data_f2a920984d11685cdf46fad5b7e76cff
#
_entry.id   f2a920984d11685cdf46fad5b7e76cff
#
_cell.length_a   1.000
_cell.length_b   1.000
_cell.length_c   1.000
_cell.angle_alpha   90.00
_cell.angle_beta   90.00
_cell.angle_gamma   90.00
#
_symmetry.space_group_name_H-M   'P 1'
#
loop_
_entity.id
_entity.type
_entity.pdbx_description
1 polymer ?
#
loop_
_entity_poly.entity_id
_entity_poly.type
_entity_poly.pdbx_seq_one_letter_code
_entity_poly.pdbx_strand_id
1 'polypeptide(L)' 'MKQPLLGLTLTELQTVVKNLGLPGFAAKQIAAWLYDKKVASIDEMTNLSLRHRALLKEIYEVGCEVPVD' A
#
# COMPACT_ATOMS: atom_id res chain seq x y z
N MET A 1 -2.27 12.74 -9.85
CA MET A 1 -3.16 12.14 -8.85
C MET A 1 -2.70 10.77 -8.50
N LYS A 2 -2.60 10.48 -7.20
CA LYS A 2 -2.19 9.16 -6.75
C LYS A 2 -3.37 8.20 -6.73
N GLN A 3 -3.10 6.95 -7.04
CA GLN A 3 -4.14 5.93 -7.01
C GLN A 3 -4.26 5.35 -5.60
N PRO A 4 -5.48 5.09 -5.13
CA PRO A 4 -5.64 4.49 -3.81
C PRO A 4 -5.26 3.02 -3.83
N LEU A 5 -4.59 2.58 -2.78
CA LEU A 5 -4.30 1.16 -2.58
C LEU A 5 -5.50 0.43 -1.99
N LEU A 6 -6.32 1.15 -1.24
CA LEU A 6 -7.51 0.56 -0.64
C LEU A 6 -8.48 0.14 -1.73
N GLY A 7 -8.99 -1.08 -1.63
CA GLY A 7 -9.87 -1.62 -2.66
C GLY A 7 -9.18 -2.51 -3.67
N LEU A 8 -7.85 -2.50 -3.69
CA LEU A 8 -7.12 -3.41 -4.58
C LEU A 8 -7.13 -4.82 -4.00
N THR A 9 -7.28 -5.80 -4.88
CA THR A 9 -7.16 -7.20 -4.47
C THR A 9 -5.69 -7.55 -4.24
N LEU A 10 -5.45 -8.70 -3.63
CA LEU A 10 -4.07 -9.17 -3.45
C LEU A 10 -3.36 -9.31 -4.79
N THR A 11 -4.05 -9.81 -5.80
CA THR A 11 -3.47 -9.95 -7.13
C THR A 11 -3.06 -8.59 -7.69
N GLU A 12 -3.90 -7.58 -7.50
CA GLU A 12 -3.58 -6.23 -7.96
C GLU A 12 -2.39 -5.65 -7.20
N LEU A 13 -2.32 -5.90 -5.89
CA LEU A 13 -1.18 -5.47 -5.09
C LEU A 13 0.10 -6.16 -5.54
N GLN A 14 0.02 -7.43 -5.90
CA GLN A 14 1.18 -8.15 -6.44
C GLN A 14 1.68 -7.50 -7.72
N THR A 15 0.78 -7.07 -8.58
CA THR A 15 1.14 -6.36 -9.80
C THR A 15 1.81 -5.02 -9.47
N VAL A 16 1.28 -4.30 -8.50
CA VAL A 16 1.86 -3.03 -8.07
C VAL A 16 3.29 -3.22 -7.59
N VAL A 17 3.51 -4.18 -6.69
CA VAL A 17 4.86 -4.38 -6.14
C VAL A 17 5.82 -4.86 -7.21
N LYS A 18 5.35 -5.68 -8.14
CA LYS A 18 6.18 -6.15 -9.24
C LYS A 18 6.62 -4.98 -10.12
N ASN A 19 5.70 -4.08 -10.44
CA ASN A 19 6.01 -2.92 -11.27
C ASN A 19 6.97 -1.96 -10.59
N LEU A 20 6.96 -1.90 -9.27
CA LEU A 20 7.83 -1.04 -8.50
C LEU A 20 9.17 -1.71 -8.15
N GLY A 21 9.33 -2.97 -8.51
CA GLY A 21 10.55 -3.70 -8.19
C GLY A 21 10.63 -4.17 -6.75
N LEU A 22 9.51 -4.26 -6.08
CA LEU A 22 9.44 -4.75 -4.71
C LEU A 22 9.39 -6.27 -4.68
N PRO A 23 9.81 -6.90 -3.57
CA PRO A 23 9.68 -8.35 -3.44
C PRO A 23 8.22 -8.77 -3.40
N GLY A 24 7.95 -10.00 -3.87
CA GLY A 24 6.58 -10.48 -3.95
C GLY A 24 5.85 -10.51 -2.61
N PHE A 25 6.55 -10.79 -1.52
CA PHE A 25 5.92 -10.82 -0.20
C PHE A 25 5.44 -9.44 0.25
N ALA A 26 5.92 -8.37 -0.37
CA ALA A 26 5.49 -7.03 -0.01
C ALA A 26 3.99 -6.83 -0.27
N ALA A 27 3.45 -7.50 -1.27
CA ALA A 27 2.01 -7.41 -1.55
C ALA A 27 1.18 -7.90 -0.36
N LYS A 28 1.58 -9.01 0.23
CA LYS A 28 0.89 -9.54 1.41
C LYS A 28 1.03 -8.61 2.61
N GLN A 29 2.21 -8.03 2.77
CA GLN A 29 2.43 -7.08 3.86
C GLN A 29 1.56 -5.85 3.69
N ILE A 30 1.50 -5.32 2.48
CA ILE A 30 0.65 -4.15 2.19
C ILE A 30 -0.81 -4.49 2.46
N ALA A 31 -1.27 -5.65 2.00
CA ALA A 31 -2.65 -6.07 2.23
C ALA A 31 -2.96 -6.16 3.72
N ALA A 32 -2.04 -6.71 4.51
CA ALA A 32 -2.24 -6.80 5.95
C ALA A 32 -2.35 -5.42 6.58
N TRP A 33 -1.52 -4.48 6.16
CA TRP A 33 -1.59 -3.11 6.67
C TRP A 33 -2.90 -2.43 6.30
N LEU A 34 -3.38 -2.67 5.09
CA LEU A 34 -4.61 -2.03 4.62
C LEU A 34 -5.86 -2.63 5.27
N TYR A 35 -5.91 -3.96 5.39
CA TYR A 35 -7.15 -4.62 5.76
C TYR A 35 -7.18 -5.13 7.20
N ASP A 36 -6.03 -5.50 7.75
CA ASP A 36 -5.96 -5.96 9.13
C ASP A 36 -5.70 -4.81 10.09
N LYS A 37 -4.77 -3.95 9.75
CA LYS A 37 -4.35 -2.87 10.64
C LYS A 37 -4.98 -1.54 10.30
N LYS A 38 -5.54 -1.43 9.10
CA LYS A 38 -6.25 -0.23 8.64
C LYS A 38 -5.44 1.05 8.83
N VAL A 39 -4.19 1.00 8.37
CA VAL A 39 -3.32 2.17 8.50
C VAL A 39 -3.84 3.35 7.69
N ALA A 40 -3.55 4.54 8.14
CA ALA A 40 -3.97 5.76 7.47
C ALA A 40 -2.98 6.22 6.40
N SER A 41 -1.73 5.77 6.46
CA SER A 41 -0.73 6.21 5.50
C SER A 41 0.30 5.11 5.26
N ILE A 42 0.99 5.23 4.12
CA ILE A 42 2.04 4.28 3.77
C ILE A 42 3.20 4.35 4.76
N ASP A 43 3.42 5.52 5.36
CA ASP A 43 4.49 5.68 6.35
C ASP A 43 4.34 4.77 7.56
N GLU A 44 3.13 4.33 7.86
CA GLU A 44 2.88 3.44 8.98
C GLU A 44 3.26 1.99 8.69
N MET A 45 3.53 1.68 7.44
CA MET A 45 3.92 0.34 7.03
C MET A 45 5.39 0.06 7.36
N THR A 46 5.67 -0.10 8.64
CA THR A 46 7.04 -0.20 9.14
C THR A 46 7.77 -1.46 8.72
N ASN A 47 7.05 -2.47 8.24
CA ASN A 47 7.68 -3.68 7.69
C ASN A 47 8.35 -3.42 6.34
N LEU A 48 7.97 -2.35 5.68
CA LEU A 48 8.59 -1.97 4.42
C LEU A 48 9.75 -1.02 4.70
N SER A 49 10.79 -1.11 3.89
CA SER A 49 11.91 -0.18 4.01
C SER A 49 11.45 1.23 3.64
N LEU A 50 12.19 2.23 4.09
CA LEU A 50 11.90 3.61 3.73
C LEU A 50 11.86 3.81 2.21
N ARG A 51 12.75 3.12 1.52
CA ARG A 51 12.84 3.17 0.07
C ARG A 51 11.54 2.68 -0.57
N HIS A 52 11.06 1.53 -0.12
CA HIS A 52 9.84 0.96 -0.66
C HIS A 52 8.63 1.84 -0.35
N ARG A 53 8.57 2.37 0.86
CA ARG A 53 7.50 3.27 1.23
C ARG A 53 7.52 4.53 0.37
N ALA A 54 8.70 5.07 0.10
CA ALA A 54 8.83 6.25 -0.75
C ALA A 54 8.34 5.97 -2.16
N LEU A 55 8.69 4.81 -2.71
CA LEU A 55 8.23 4.43 -4.06
C LEU A 55 6.71 4.34 -4.13
N LEU A 56 6.11 3.72 -3.12
CA LEU A 56 4.65 3.63 -3.09
C LEU A 56 4.01 5.00 -2.96
N LYS A 57 4.55 5.87 -2.14
CA LYS A 57 3.99 7.18 -1.91
C LYS A 57 4.04 8.08 -3.14
N GLU A 58 4.97 7.85 -4.05
CA GLU A 58 5.08 8.64 -5.27
C GLU A 58 3.92 8.39 -6.22
N ILE A 59 3.43 7.16 -6.27
CA ILE A 59 2.44 6.73 -7.26
C ILE A 59 1.09 6.43 -6.62
N TYR A 60 1.11 5.96 -5.39
CA TYR A 60 -0.08 5.49 -4.68
C TYR A 60 -0.26 6.18 -3.35
N GLU A 61 -1.46 6.08 -2.83
CA GLU A 61 -1.76 6.50 -1.48
C GLU A 61 -2.66 5.44 -0.86
N VAL A 62 -2.81 5.46 0.46
CA VAL A 62 -3.63 4.46 1.13
C VAL A 62 -5.09 4.60 0.72
N GLY A 63 -5.53 5.79 0.41
CA GLY A 63 -6.90 5.99 -0.01
C GLY A 63 -7.88 5.88 1.15
N CYS A 64 -7.59 6.55 2.24
CA CYS A 64 -8.45 6.56 3.42
C CYS A 64 -9.88 6.84 3.05
N GLU A 65 -10.78 5.97 3.46
CA GLU A 65 -12.18 6.32 3.46
C GLU A 65 -12.36 7.46 4.45
N VAL A 66 -12.75 8.59 3.93
CA VAL A 66 -13.10 9.70 4.80
C VAL A 66 -14.37 9.30 5.53
N PRO A 67 -14.33 9.17 6.85
CA PRO A 67 -15.56 8.89 7.57
C PRO A 67 -16.53 10.04 7.32
N VAL A 68 -17.64 9.68 6.82
CA VAL A 68 -18.70 10.67 6.60
C VAL A 68 -19.40 10.87 7.92
N ASP A 69 -19.21 11.96 8.47
CA ASP A 69 -19.93 12.31 9.69
C ASP A 69 -21.29 12.87 9.35
#